data_3fe1a5b1d0b0060394834f521b65267b
#
_entry.id   3fe1a5b1d0b0060394834f521b65267b
#
_cell.length_a   1.000
_cell.length_b   1.000
_cell.length_c   1.000
_cell.angle_alpha   90.00
_cell.angle_beta   90.00
_cell.angle_gamma   90.00
#
_symmetry.space_group_name_H-M   'P 1'
#
loop_
_entity.id
_entity.type
_entity.pdbx_description
1 polymer ?
#
loop_
_entity_poly.entity_id
_entity_poly.type
_entity_poly.pdbx_seq_one_letter_code
_entity_poly.pdbx_strand_id
1 'polypeptide(L)'
;MNKIKPEIKDNIAETLFIPLLSRAHESHRKDAILKDPMACELVEKIDYDFAKFGKITMSTTGTAIRLRHFDRLVQRFIDRKVTEDPVVVSIGCGLDSRFQRVSNHNQATFYELDLPEVINLREKLFPASAKDLTIKGSMLETDWMDMLRQKHPHGRFLF
;
A
#
# COMPACT_ATOMS: atom_id res chain seq x y z
N MET A 1 9.79 -0.68 -22.34
CA MET A 1 9.77 -1.32 -21.00
C MET A 1 8.75 -2.46 -21.06
N ASN A 2 9.13 -3.70 -20.71
CA ASN A 2 8.18 -4.81 -20.72
C ASN A 2 7.15 -4.57 -19.60
N LYS A 3 5.87 -4.52 -19.97
CA LYS A 3 4.77 -4.41 -19.01
C LYS A 3 4.57 -5.73 -18.25
N ILE A 4 4.15 -5.65 -17.01
CA ILE A 4 3.88 -6.79 -16.14
C ILE A 4 2.41 -7.14 -16.26
N LYS A 5 2.10 -8.34 -16.77
CA LYS A 5 0.74 -8.85 -16.81
C LYS A 5 0.34 -9.37 -15.43
N PRO A 6 -0.74 -8.86 -14.83
CA PRO A 6 -1.21 -9.35 -13.54
C PRO A 6 -1.84 -10.73 -13.67
N GLU A 7 -1.43 -11.65 -12.80
CA GLU A 7 -1.98 -13.01 -12.70
C GLU A 7 -2.99 -13.04 -11.53
N ILE A 8 -4.08 -12.29 -11.66
CA ILE A 8 -5.09 -12.11 -10.61
C ILE A 8 -6.49 -12.31 -11.21
N LYS A 9 -7.41 -12.86 -10.41
CA LYS A 9 -8.82 -13.00 -10.81
C LYS A 9 -9.46 -11.62 -11.02
N ASP A 10 -10.33 -11.48 -12.01
CA ASP A 10 -10.88 -10.20 -12.45
C ASP A 10 -11.51 -9.35 -11.33
N ASN A 11 -12.29 -9.97 -10.42
CA ASN A 11 -12.92 -9.27 -9.31
C ASN A 11 -11.92 -8.72 -8.29
N ILE A 12 -10.79 -9.42 -8.06
CA ILE A 12 -9.70 -8.95 -7.19
C ILE A 12 -8.94 -7.84 -7.91
N ALA A 13 -8.68 -7.99 -9.22
CA ALA A 13 -8.03 -6.98 -10.03
C ALA A 13 -8.76 -5.63 -9.96
N GLU A 14 -10.09 -5.63 -10.02
CA GLU A 14 -10.88 -4.39 -9.93
C GLU A 14 -10.70 -3.69 -8.58
N THR A 15 -10.72 -4.43 -7.47
CA THR A 15 -10.54 -3.84 -6.14
C THR A 15 -9.13 -3.26 -5.92
N LEU A 16 -8.11 -3.81 -6.60
CA LEU A 16 -6.73 -3.31 -6.54
C LEU A 16 -6.50 -2.10 -7.44
N PHE A 17 -7.03 -2.14 -8.66
CA PHE A 17 -6.67 -1.18 -9.70
C PHE A 17 -7.49 0.10 -9.66
N ILE A 18 -8.73 0.09 -9.16
CA ILE A 18 -9.50 1.32 -8.96
C ILE A 18 -8.81 2.28 -7.98
N PRO A 19 -8.40 1.87 -6.76
CA PRO A 19 -7.66 2.75 -5.86
C PRO A 19 -6.29 3.18 -6.40
N LEU A 20 -5.59 2.31 -7.13
CA LEU A 20 -4.33 2.62 -7.78
C LEU A 20 -4.51 3.74 -8.81
N LEU A 21 -5.45 3.56 -9.74
CA LEU A 21 -5.75 4.53 -10.78
C LEU A 21 -6.22 5.86 -10.19
N SER A 22 -7.01 5.82 -9.12
CA SER A 22 -7.47 7.02 -8.40
C SER A 22 -6.30 7.82 -7.85
N ARG A 23 -5.28 7.18 -7.25
CA ARG A 23 -4.08 7.86 -6.74
C ARG A 23 -3.22 8.43 -7.86
N ALA A 24 -3.06 7.69 -8.96
CA ALA A 24 -2.31 8.18 -10.12
C ALA A 24 -2.99 9.43 -10.74
N HIS A 25 -4.31 9.40 -10.94
CA HIS A 25 -5.05 10.56 -11.45
C HIS A 25 -4.96 11.76 -10.52
N GLU A 26 -5.12 11.55 -9.20
CA GLU A 26 -5.00 12.63 -8.21
C GLU A 26 -3.60 13.25 -8.24
N SER A 27 -2.56 12.43 -8.40
CA SER A 27 -1.17 12.90 -8.42
C SER A 27 -0.86 13.85 -9.58
N HIS A 28 -1.57 13.74 -10.70
CA HIS A 28 -1.40 14.62 -11.87
C HIS A 28 -2.08 15.99 -11.73
N ARG A 29 -2.95 16.17 -10.75
CA ARG A 29 -3.63 17.45 -10.54
C ARG A 29 -2.67 18.50 -10.00
N LYS A 30 -2.87 19.75 -10.41
CA LYS A 30 -2.08 20.91 -9.89
C LYS A 30 -2.33 21.14 -8.41
N ASP A 31 -3.57 20.95 -7.97
CA ASP A 31 -4.08 21.11 -6.60
C ASP A 31 -4.26 19.77 -5.87
N ALA A 32 -3.41 18.78 -6.18
CA ALA A 32 -3.53 17.43 -5.65
C ALA A 32 -3.54 17.39 -4.11
N ILE A 33 -4.53 16.72 -3.56
CA ILE A 33 -4.66 16.44 -2.13
C ILE A 33 -3.58 15.43 -1.68
N LEU A 34 -3.28 14.46 -2.57
CA LEU A 34 -2.29 13.42 -2.39
C LEU A 34 -1.38 13.34 -3.60
N LYS A 35 -0.08 13.31 -3.38
CA LYS A 35 0.92 13.00 -4.40
C LYS A 35 1.44 11.59 -4.18
N ASP A 36 1.33 10.74 -5.20
CA ASP A 36 1.77 9.35 -5.20
C ASP A 36 2.48 9.01 -6.52
N PRO A 37 3.78 9.40 -6.66
CA PRO A 37 4.56 9.10 -7.85
C PRO A 37 4.64 7.61 -8.16
N MET A 38 4.72 6.77 -7.11
CA MET A 38 4.74 5.32 -7.26
C MET A 38 3.46 4.81 -7.94
N ALA A 39 2.29 5.33 -7.58
CA ALA A 39 1.04 4.94 -8.23
C ALA A 39 1.05 5.27 -9.74
N CYS A 40 1.65 6.40 -10.13
CA CYS A 40 1.80 6.76 -11.55
C CYS A 40 2.70 5.75 -12.28
N GLU A 41 3.85 5.42 -11.69
CA GLU A 41 4.75 4.41 -12.26
C GLU A 41 4.10 3.03 -12.37
N LEU A 42 3.33 2.61 -11.38
CA LEU A 42 2.66 1.30 -11.38
C LEU A 42 1.61 1.21 -12.50
N VAL A 43 0.82 2.27 -12.73
CA VAL A 43 -0.16 2.31 -13.83
C VAL A 43 0.54 2.15 -15.19
N GLU A 44 1.74 2.71 -15.35
CA GLU A 44 2.51 2.56 -16.59
C GLU A 44 3.13 1.16 -16.74
N LYS A 45 3.57 0.54 -15.63
CA LYS A 45 4.23 -0.76 -15.61
C LYS A 45 3.28 -1.95 -15.77
N ILE A 46 2.02 -1.80 -15.37
CA ILE A 46 1.04 -2.90 -15.39
C ILE A 46 0.40 -2.99 -16.78
N ASP A 47 0.38 -4.22 -17.33
CA ASP A 47 -0.34 -4.55 -18.56
C ASP A 47 -1.81 -4.83 -18.27
N TYR A 48 -2.60 -3.77 -18.17
CA TYR A 48 -4.02 -3.85 -17.87
C TYR A 48 -4.79 -2.72 -18.55
N ASP A 49 -5.99 -3.02 -19.01
CA ASP A 49 -6.88 -2.02 -19.61
C ASP A 49 -7.59 -1.19 -18.53
N PHE A 50 -6.92 -0.14 -18.05
CA PHE A 50 -7.49 0.80 -17.09
C PHE A 50 -8.64 1.64 -17.65
N ALA A 51 -8.80 1.74 -19.00
CA ALA A 51 -9.87 2.51 -19.61
C ALA A 51 -11.27 1.94 -19.31
N LYS A 52 -11.36 0.65 -18.99
CA LYS A 52 -12.61 0.00 -18.59
C LYS A 52 -13.26 0.61 -17.34
N PHE A 53 -12.48 1.26 -16.47
CA PHE A 53 -13.02 1.91 -15.27
C PHE A 53 -13.64 3.28 -15.53
N GLY A 54 -13.53 3.84 -16.76
CA GLY A 54 -14.12 5.12 -17.12
C GLY A 54 -13.61 6.31 -16.29
N LYS A 55 -14.46 7.33 -16.12
CA LYS A 55 -14.10 8.51 -15.31
C LYS A 55 -14.42 8.26 -13.83
N ILE A 56 -13.42 8.00 -13.01
CA ILE A 56 -13.54 7.76 -11.56
C ILE A 56 -13.39 9.08 -10.80
N THR A 57 -14.32 10.05 -10.97
CA THR A 57 -14.10 11.42 -10.46
C THR A 57 -14.42 11.57 -8.97
N MET A 58 -15.59 11.13 -8.49
CA MET A 58 -15.96 11.25 -7.06
C MET A 58 -15.18 10.30 -6.16
N SER A 59 -14.89 9.10 -6.62
CA SER A 59 -14.11 8.10 -5.91
C SER A 59 -12.65 8.56 -5.70
N THR A 60 -12.09 9.33 -6.63
CA THR A 60 -10.70 9.82 -6.56
C THR A 60 -10.49 10.76 -5.38
N THR A 61 -11.32 11.79 -5.22
CA THR A 61 -11.19 12.77 -4.14
C THR A 61 -11.38 12.13 -2.76
N GLY A 62 -12.41 11.28 -2.60
CA GLY A 62 -12.65 10.56 -1.36
C GLY A 62 -11.50 9.62 -0.98
N THR A 63 -10.95 8.92 -1.97
CA THR A 63 -9.77 8.06 -1.80
C THR A 63 -8.55 8.89 -1.37
N ALA A 64 -8.28 10.01 -2.01
CA ALA A 64 -7.15 10.88 -1.70
C ALA A 64 -7.23 11.46 -0.28
N ILE A 65 -8.39 11.95 0.13
CA ILE A 65 -8.62 12.47 1.49
C ILE A 65 -8.39 11.39 2.53
N ARG A 66 -8.96 10.19 2.33
CA ARG A 66 -8.81 9.05 3.22
C ARG A 66 -7.35 8.64 3.37
N LEU A 67 -6.65 8.45 2.27
CA LEU A 67 -5.25 8.03 2.28
C LEU A 67 -4.34 9.07 2.93
N ARG A 68 -4.51 10.36 2.60
CA ARG A 68 -3.78 11.44 3.25
C ARG A 68 -4.00 11.46 4.77
N HIS A 69 -5.24 11.18 5.20
CA HIS A 69 -5.55 11.10 6.63
C HIS A 69 -4.79 9.94 7.30
N PHE A 70 -4.85 8.74 6.71
CA PHE A 70 -4.13 7.57 7.22
C PHE A 70 -2.61 7.76 7.19
N ASP A 71 -2.05 8.33 6.13
CA ASP A 71 -0.61 8.61 6.05
C ASP A 71 -0.17 9.54 7.20
N ARG A 72 -0.98 10.55 7.55
CA ARG A 72 -0.73 11.42 8.71
C ARG A 72 -0.84 10.69 10.04
N LEU A 73 -1.76 9.75 10.18
CA LEU A 73 -1.85 8.93 11.39
C LEU A 73 -0.62 8.05 11.55
N VAL A 74 -0.16 7.43 10.48
CA VAL A 74 1.07 6.64 10.46
C VAL A 74 2.28 7.50 10.82
N GLN A 75 2.45 8.68 10.22
CA GLN A 75 3.52 9.61 10.56
C GLN A 75 3.52 9.96 12.04
N ARG A 76 2.35 10.34 12.59
CA ARG A 76 2.21 10.66 14.03
C ARG A 76 2.48 9.46 14.93
N PHE A 77 2.10 8.27 14.50
CA PHE A 77 2.40 7.04 15.23
C PHE A 77 3.90 6.81 15.30
N ILE A 78 4.61 6.94 14.20
CA ILE A 78 6.07 6.79 14.12
C ILE A 78 6.77 7.87 14.96
N ASP A 79 6.32 9.13 14.88
CA ASP A 79 6.91 10.25 15.61
C ASP A 79 6.74 10.17 17.13
N ARG A 80 5.75 9.42 17.61
CA ARG A 80 5.58 9.16 19.04
C ARG A 80 6.65 8.20 19.55
N LYS A 81 7.80 8.70 19.91
CA LYS A 81 8.95 7.96 20.47
C LYS A 81 8.66 7.31 21.84
N VAL A 82 7.57 6.55 21.93
CA VAL A 82 7.16 5.82 23.15
C VAL A 82 7.86 4.47 23.24
N THR A 83 8.23 3.90 22.07
CA THR A 83 8.98 2.65 21.97
C THR A 83 10.06 2.78 20.89
N GLU A 84 11.10 1.97 20.99
CA GLU A 84 12.21 1.94 20.03
C GLU A 84 11.88 1.12 18.77
N ASP A 85 10.73 0.43 18.70
CA ASP A 85 10.35 -0.48 17.60
C ASP A 85 8.89 -0.24 17.13
N PRO A 86 8.63 0.85 16.37
CA PRO A 86 7.33 1.07 15.78
C PRO A 86 7.13 0.14 14.57
N VAL A 87 6.01 -0.57 14.55
CA VAL A 87 5.62 -1.51 13.50
C VAL A 87 4.27 -1.09 12.90
N VAL A 88 4.22 -0.91 11.60
CA VAL A 88 3.00 -0.60 10.84
C VAL A 88 2.60 -1.81 10.04
N VAL A 89 1.34 -2.23 10.15
CA VAL A 89 0.80 -3.39 9.43
C VAL A 89 -0.36 -2.94 8.55
N SER A 90 -0.17 -3.00 7.24
CA SER A 90 -1.22 -2.71 6.27
C SER A 90 -1.98 -3.99 5.95
N ILE A 91 -3.20 -4.13 6.48
CA ILE A 91 -4.06 -5.30 6.24
C ILE A 91 -4.88 -5.07 4.97
N GLY A 92 -4.81 -6.03 4.02
CA GLY A 92 -5.39 -5.87 2.70
C GLY A 92 -4.68 -4.75 1.92
N CYS A 93 -3.35 -4.78 1.93
CA CYS A 93 -2.51 -3.69 1.44
C CYS A 93 -2.68 -3.41 -0.06
N GLY A 94 -3.04 -4.41 -0.85
CA GLY A 94 -3.15 -4.29 -2.29
C GLY A 94 -1.87 -3.71 -2.92
N LEU A 95 -2.06 -2.71 -3.74
CA LEU A 95 -0.98 -1.95 -4.36
C LEU A 95 -0.81 -0.55 -3.71
N ASP A 96 -1.14 -0.41 -2.42
CA ASP A 96 -0.91 0.85 -1.71
C ASP A 96 0.61 1.09 -1.54
N SER A 97 1.02 2.32 -1.78
CA SER A 97 2.41 2.81 -1.72
C SER A 97 2.66 3.68 -0.48
N ARG A 98 2.01 3.35 0.64
CA ARG A 98 2.11 4.14 1.88
C ARG A 98 3.53 4.24 2.39
N PHE A 99 4.28 3.16 2.35
CA PHE A 99 5.69 3.17 2.73
C PHE A 99 6.46 4.25 1.97
N GLN A 100 6.26 4.40 0.67
CA GLN A 100 6.95 5.39 -0.16
C GLN A 100 6.44 6.83 0.07
N ARG A 101 5.17 6.99 0.51
CA ARG A 101 4.57 8.32 0.74
C ARG A 101 4.86 8.91 2.12
N VAL A 102 5.00 8.07 3.13
CA VAL A 102 5.22 8.51 4.52
C VAL A 102 6.67 8.96 4.70
N SER A 103 6.90 10.22 5.02
CA SER A 103 8.23 10.83 5.02
C SER A 103 9.21 10.26 6.05
N ASN A 104 8.69 9.75 7.19
CA ASN A 104 9.47 9.15 8.27
C ASN A 104 9.45 7.60 8.26
N HIS A 105 9.09 6.98 7.11
CA HIS A 105 8.95 5.53 6.97
C HIS A 105 10.17 4.73 7.44
N ASN A 106 11.38 5.25 7.22
CA ASN A 106 12.62 4.56 7.61
C ASN A 106 12.80 4.40 9.15
N GLN A 107 11.97 5.04 9.96
CA GLN A 107 12.00 4.93 11.43
C GLN A 107 11.09 3.81 11.96
N ALA A 108 10.36 3.10 11.09
CA ALA A 108 9.46 2.00 11.43
C ALA A 108 9.69 0.79 10.53
N THR A 109 9.21 -0.37 10.96
CA THR A 109 9.10 -1.54 10.09
C THR A 109 7.67 -1.65 9.59
N PHE A 110 7.49 -1.76 8.27
CA PHE A 110 6.21 -1.95 7.63
C PHE A 110 6.03 -3.40 7.22
N TYR A 111 4.82 -3.91 7.41
CA TYR A 111 4.37 -5.20 6.91
C TYR A 111 3.13 -5.02 6.06
N GLU A 112 3.20 -5.53 4.86
CA GLU A 112 2.15 -5.48 3.84
C GLU A 112 1.51 -6.85 3.73
N LEU A 113 0.33 -7.02 4.36
CA LEU A 113 -0.42 -8.29 4.39
C LEU A 113 -1.51 -8.28 3.35
N ASP A 114 -1.52 -9.29 2.48
CA ASP A 114 -2.60 -9.56 1.53
C ASP A 114 -2.55 -11.01 1.03
N LEU A 115 -3.55 -11.40 0.23
CA LEU A 115 -3.60 -12.71 -0.39
C LEU A 115 -2.34 -13.00 -1.23
N PRO A 116 -1.91 -14.27 -1.33
CA PRO A 116 -0.66 -14.64 -2.00
C PRO A 116 -0.54 -14.10 -3.43
N GLU A 117 -1.61 -14.12 -4.22
CA GLU A 117 -1.60 -13.59 -5.58
C GLU A 117 -1.38 -12.07 -5.64
N VAL A 118 -1.91 -11.33 -4.67
CA VAL A 118 -1.73 -9.87 -4.55
C VAL A 118 -0.29 -9.55 -4.18
N ILE A 119 0.25 -10.25 -3.19
CA ILE A 119 1.64 -10.06 -2.75
C ILE A 119 2.63 -10.47 -3.85
N ASN A 120 2.37 -11.55 -4.59
CA ASN A 120 3.20 -11.95 -5.71
C ASN A 120 3.27 -10.86 -6.81
N LEU A 121 2.16 -10.18 -7.08
CA LEU A 121 2.16 -9.04 -7.99
C LEU A 121 2.91 -7.85 -7.37
N ARG A 122 2.66 -7.54 -6.10
CA ARG A 122 3.32 -6.45 -5.38
C ARG A 122 4.85 -6.59 -5.41
N GLU A 123 5.37 -7.78 -5.12
CA GLU A 123 6.81 -8.09 -5.12
C GLU A 123 7.48 -7.90 -6.51
N LYS A 124 6.71 -8.07 -7.60
CA LYS A 124 7.19 -7.79 -8.97
C LYS A 124 7.22 -6.29 -9.31
N LEU A 125 6.42 -5.49 -8.61
CA LEU A 125 6.15 -4.09 -8.92
C LEU A 125 6.91 -3.10 -8.04
N PHE A 126 7.04 -3.40 -6.75
CA PHE A 126 7.65 -2.51 -5.75
C PHE A 126 9.13 -2.84 -5.55
N PRO A 127 9.98 -1.84 -5.25
CA PRO A 127 11.37 -2.08 -4.89
C PRO A 127 11.47 -2.84 -3.57
N ALA A 128 12.38 -3.80 -3.48
CA ALA A 128 12.66 -4.49 -2.23
C ALA A 128 13.23 -3.54 -1.19
N SER A 129 12.80 -3.70 0.08
CA SER A 129 13.28 -2.91 1.20
C SER A 129 13.36 -3.77 2.47
N ALA A 130 14.38 -3.53 3.29
CA ALA A 130 14.49 -4.17 4.60
C ALA A 130 13.46 -3.65 5.64
N LYS A 131 12.77 -2.56 5.30
CA LYS A 131 11.75 -1.90 6.15
C LYS A 131 10.33 -1.97 5.60
N ASP A 132 10.14 -2.52 4.40
CA ASP A 132 8.84 -2.74 3.74
C ASP A 132 8.75 -4.22 3.37
N LEU A 133 8.19 -5.00 4.28
CA LEU A 133 8.16 -6.46 4.23
C LEU A 133 6.77 -6.95 3.85
N THR A 134 6.68 -8.08 3.16
CA THR A 134 5.41 -8.66 2.73
C THR A 134 5.03 -9.88 3.57
N ILE A 135 3.72 -10.07 3.76
CA ILE A 135 3.13 -11.26 4.38
C ILE A 135 2.07 -11.81 3.44
N LYS A 136 2.26 -13.05 3.00
CA LYS A 136 1.31 -13.78 2.15
C LYS A 136 0.35 -14.55 3.06
N GLY A 137 -0.90 -14.12 3.14
CA GLY A 137 -1.89 -14.79 3.98
C GLY A 137 -3.24 -14.09 4.00
N SER A 138 -4.19 -14.72 4.66
CA SER A 138 -5.50 -14.15 4.92
C SER A 138 -5.48 -13.32 6.20
N MET A 139 -6.13 -12.16 6.21
CA MET A 139 -6.35 -11.41 7.45
C MET A 139 -7.17 -12.18 8.50
N LEU A 140 -7.89 -13.22 8.08
CA LEU A 140 -8.70 -14.07 8.96
C LEU A 140 -7.87 -15.15 9.68
N GLU A 141 -6.64 -15.40 9.24
CA GLU A 141 -5.67 -16.28 9.90
C GLU A 141 -4.91 -15.47 10.95
N THR A 142 -4.48 -16.13 12.02
CA THR A 142 -3.80 -15.43 13.15
C THR A 142 -2.30 -15.64 13.20
N ASP A 143 -1.77 -16.59 12.45
CA ASP A 143 -0.36 -16.98 12.47
C ASP A 143 0.60 -15.80 12.19
N TRP A 144 0.17 -14.86 11.33
CA TRP A 144 0.94 -13.65 11.05
C TRP A 144 1.07 -12.73 12.28
N MET A 145 0.07 -12.71 13.18
CA MET A 145 0.15 -11.95 14.43
C MET A 145 1.19 -12.55 15.39
N ASP A 146 1.22 -13.88 15.49
CA ASP A 146 2.19 -14.58 16.34
C ASP A 146 3.61 -14.42 15.80
N MET A 147 3.78 -14.48 14.49
CA MET A 147 5.06 -14.19 13.82
C MET A 147 5.52 -12.75 14.11
N LEU A 148 4.62 -11.76 14.04
CA LEU A 148 4.96 -10.37 14.35
C LEU A 148 5.35 -10.18 15.83
N ARG A 149 4.64 -10.80 16.77
CA ARG A 149 4.98 -10.75 18.20
C ARG A 149 6.33 -11.35 18.49
N GLN A 150 6.68 -12.46 17.82
CA GLN A 150 7.99 -13.09 17.98
C GLN A 150 9.12 -12.21 17.42
N LYS A 151 8.92 -11.58 16.27
CA LYS A 151 9.93 -10.69 15.66
C LYS A 151 10.09 -9.36 16.39
N HIS A 152 9.03 -8.87 16.99
CA HIS A 152 8.95 -7.55 17.64
C HIS A 152 8.39 -7.70 19.07
N PRO A 153 9.11 -8.36 20.01
CA PRO A 153 8.60 -8.66 21.36
C PRO A 153 8.29 -7.40 22.18
N HIS A 154 8.89 -6.26 21.84
CA HIS A 154 8.65 -4.96 22.44
C HIS A 154 8.06 -3.95 21.44
N GLY A 155 7.61 -4.44 20.29
CA GLY A 155 7.07 -3.62 19.21
C GLY A 155 5.74 -2.96 19.59
N ARG A 156 5.58 -1.74 19.12
CA ARG A 156 4.29 -1.04 19.14
C ARG A 156 3.69 -1.13 17.76
N PHE A 157 2.48 -1.68 17.66
CA PHE A 157 1.82 -1.96 16.41
C PHE A 157 0.74 -0.93 16.08
N LEU A 158 0.67 -0.56 14.81
CA LEU A 158 -0.45 0.13 14.18
C LEU A 158 -0.97 -0.76 13.05
N PHE A 159 -2.27 -1.04 13.10
CA PHE A 159 -3.00 -1.82 12.08
C PHE A 159 -3.92 -0.92 11.27
#